data_c234a4af970cdacdf02380b86a7edaba
#
_entry.id   c234a4af970cdacdf02380b86a7edaba
#
_cell.length_a   1.000
_cell.length_b   1.000
_cell.length_c   1.000
_cell.angle_alpha   90.00
_cell.angle_beta   90.00
_cell.angle_gamma   90.00
#
_symmetry.space_group_name_H-M   'P 1'
#
loop_
_entity.id
_entity.type
_entity.pdbx_description
1 polymer ?
#
loop_
_entity_poly.entity_id
_entity_poly.type
_entity_poly.pdbx_seq_one_letter_code
_entity_poly.pdbx_strand_id
1 'polypeptide(L)'
;MAKLVLLVPNGTTLDVPLRRERVTIGRRADNDVCLPNLAVSGEHAVVVTILTDSFLEDLGSTNGTLVNGKPIAKHFLRDGDLIDVGRHKLLYFVDDEAIPPSGILKKAIRDAVGDLGEKVEMAKPIVRTRR
;
A
#
# COMPACT_ATOMS: atom_id res chain seq x y z
N MET A 1 6.14 -15.37 -1.98
CA MET A 1 4.90 -14.72 -1.59
C MET A 1 5.03 -13.21 -1.71
N ALA A 2 3.98 -12.55 -2.11
CA ALA A 2 3.99 -11.10 -2.20
C ALA A 2 3.42 -10.47 -0.94
N LYS A 3 3.83 -9.25 -0.66
CA LYS A 3 3.28 -8.46 0.44
C LYS A 3 3.31 -6.98 0.10
N LEU A 4 2.46 -6.22 0.78
CA LEU A 4 2.55 -4.78 0.81
C LEU A 4 3.20 -4.37 2.12
N VAL A 5 4.01 -3.34 2.08
CA VAL A 5 4.58 -2.72 3.28
C VAL A 5 4.00 -1.32 3.38
N LEU A 6 3.14 -1.11 4.35
CA LEU A 6 2.53 0.19 4.59
C LEU A 6 3.50 1.06 5.38
N LEU A 7 3.79 2.24 4.84
CA LEU A 7 4.70 3.19 5.48
C LEU A 7 3.88 4.11 6.39
N VAL A 8 4.17 4.05 7.67
CA VAL A 8 3.47 4.86 8.67
C VAL A 8 4.24 6.16 8.86
N PRO A 9 3.56 7.32 9.05
CA PRO A 9 4.24 8.61 9.14
C PRO A 9 5.35 8.72 10.19
N ASN A 10 5.31 7.92 11.26
CA ASN A 10 6.35 7.95 12.28
C ASN A 10 7.61 7.18 11.92
N GLY A 11 7.71 6.67 10.68
CA GLY A 11 8.85 5.91 10.22
C GLY A 11 8.78 4.41 10.44
N THR A 12 7.71 3.89 11.07
CA THR A 12 7.50 2.45 11.20
C THR A 12 6.81 1.91 9.96
N THR A 13 6.81 0.59 9.82
CA THR A 13 6.15 -0.10 8.72
C THR A 13 5.20 -1.15 9.25
N LEU A 14 4.15 -1.43 8.48
CA LEU A 14 3.22 -2.50 8.76
C LEU A 14 3.16 -3.42 7.55
N ASP A 15 3.39 -4.71 7.78
CA ASP A 15 3.33 -5.69 6.71
C ASP A 15 1.90 -6.12 6.45
N VAL A 16 1.54 -6.18 5.17
CA VAL A 16 0.25 -6.66 4.71
C VAL A 16 0.51 -7.88 3.80
N PRO A 17 0.47 -9.09 4.33
CA PRO A 17 0.67 -10.27 3.50
C PRO A 17 -0.47 -10.42 2.49
N LEU A 18 -0.14 -10.71 1.25
CA LEU A 18 -1.13 -10.93 0.20
C LEU A 18 -1.48 -12.42 0.14
N ARG A 19 -2.14 -12.92 1.18
CA ARG A 19 -2.51 -14.33 1.32
C ARG A 19 -3.87 -14.65 0.74
N ARG A 20 -4.66 -13.63 0.48
CA ARG A 20 -6.01 -13.76 -0.04
C ARG A 20 -6.04 -13.27 -1.48
N GLU A 21 -6.95 -13.81 -2.25
CA GLU A 21 -7.14 -13.40 -3.63
C GLU A 21 -7.42 -11.90 -3.75
N ARG A 22 -8.18 -11.35 -2.79
CA ARG A 22 -8.52 -9.93 -2.78
C ARG A 22 -8.15 -9.31 -1.44
N VAL A 23 -7.38 -8.23 -1.52
CA VAL A 23 -7.05 -7.40 -0.35
C VAL A 23 -7.54 -5.99 -0.64
N THR A 24 -8.53 -5.54 0.11
CA THR A 24 -9.17 -4.23 -0.12
C THR A 24 -8.49 -3.14 0.69
N ILE A 25 -8.44 -1.95 0.10
CA ILE A 25 -7.81 -0.78 0.70
C ILE A 25 -8.82 0.36 0.66
N GLY A 26 -9.07 0.99 1.79
CA GLY A 26 -9.99 2.11 1.82
C GLY A 26 -10.18 2.67 3.21
N ARG A 27 -11.01 3.72 3.29
CA ARG A 27 -11.27 4.41 4.55
C ARG A 27 -12.24 3.65 5.47
N ARG A 28 -13.14 2.86 4.87
CA ARG A 28 -14.14 2.12 5.65
C ARG A 28 -13.47 1.05 6.50
N ALA A 29 -14.05 0.83 7.68
CA ALA A 29 -13.48 -0.10 8.65
C ALA A 29 -13.54 -1.56 8.20
N ASP A 30 -14.37 -1.90 7.22
CA ASP A 30 -14.48 -3.25 6.70
C ASP A 30 -13.45 -3.59 5.63
N ASN A 31 -12.59 -2.64 5.25
CA ASN A 31 -11.48 -2.93 4.35
C ASN A 31 -10.39 -3.75 5.06
N ASP A 32 -9.68 -4.57 4.30
CA ASP A 32 -8.53 -5.32 4.82
C ASP A 32 -7.42 -4.38 5.27
N VAL A 33 -7.19 -3.32 4.50
CA VAL A 33 -6.31 -2.22 4.89
C VAL A 33 -7.18 -0.99 5.07
N CYS A 34 -7.40 -0.60 6.32
CA CYS A 34 -8.21 0.56 6.66
C CYS A 34 -7.30 1.77 6.83
N LEU A 35 -7.47 2.76 5.96
CA LEU A 35 -6.71 4.01 6.00
C LEU A 35 -7.66 5.15 6.38
N PRO A 36 -7.79 5.47 7.68
CA PRO A 36 -8.78 6.42 8.16
C PRO A 36 -8.35 7.86 7.88
N ASN A 37 -8.42 8.26 6.63
CA ASN A 37 -8.02 9.58 6.16
C ASN A 37 -9.02 10.05 5.11
N LEU A 38 -9.42 11.32 5.18
CA LEU A 38 -10.44 11.87 4.28
C LEU A 38 -10.01 11.90 2.81
N ALA A 39 -8.71 11.84 2.54
CA ALA A 39 -8.20 11.74 1.17
C ALA A 39 -8.36 10.34 0.58
N VAL A 40 -8.77 9.36 1.39
CA VAL A 40 -8.97 7.97 0.96
C VAL A 40 -10.47 7.73 0.82
N SER A 41 -10.88 7.19 -0.33
CA SER A 41 -12.29 6.81 -0.55
C SER A 41 -12.67 5.62 0.33
N GLY A 42 -13.96 5.49 0.61
CA GLY A 42 -14.49 4.40 1.44
C GLY A 42 -14.02 3.04 0.96
N GLU A 43 -14.15 2.79 -0.33
CA GLU A 43 -13.53 1.67 -1.05
C GLU A 43 -12.64 2.30 -2.11
N HIS A 44 -11.33 2.29 -1.88
CA HIS A 44 -10.40 3.05 -2.70
C HIS A 44 -9.74 2.21 -3.78
N ALA A 45 -9.17 1.08 -3.38
CA ALA A 45 -8.44 0.22 -4.29
C ALA A 45 -8.51 -1.24 -3.81
N VAL A 46 -8.14 -2.15 -4.68
CA VAL A 46 -8.06 -3.57 -4.34
C VAL A 46 -6.83 -4.17 -4.99
N VAL A 47 -6.15 -5.04 -4.25
CA VAL A 47 -5.09 -5.87 -4.81
C VAL A 47 -5.67 -7.26 -5.04
N VAL A 48 -5.61 -7.71 -6.28
CA VAL A 48 -6.05 -9.05 -6.67
C VAL A 48 -4.83 -9.88 -6.98
N THR A 49 -4.69 -11.01 -6.31
CA THR A 49 -3.57 -11.93 -6.52
C THR A 49 -4.11 -13.21 -7.15
N ILE A 50 -3.55 -13.57 -8.29
CA ILE A 50 -3.89 -14.80 -9.01
C ILE A 50 -2.58 -15.55 -9.20
N LEU A 51 -2.48 -16.70 -8.54
CA LEU A 51 -1.24 -17.49 -8.49
C LEU A 51 -0.11 -16.65 -7.91
N THR A 52 0.89 -16.30 -8.70
CA THR A 52 2.04 -15.51 -8.26
C THR A 52 1.96 -14.04 -8.67
N ASP A 53 0.91 -13.67 -9.41
CA ASP A 53 0.79 -12.32 -9.96
C ASP A 53 -0.20 -11.49 -9.16
N SER A 54 0.11 -10.23 -8.95
CA SER A 54 -0.76 -9.29 -8.24
C SER A 54 -1.07 -8.09 -9.11
N PHE A 55 -2.33 -7.65 -9.06
CA PHE A 55 -2.83 -6.49 -9.79
C PHE A 55 -3.43 -5.51 -8.81
N LEU A 56 -3.15 -4.24 -8.99
CA LEU A 56 -3.78 -3.16 -8.24
C LEU A 56 -4.85 -2.53 -9.11
N GLU A 57 -6.04 -2.36 -8.56
CA GLU A 57 -7.15 -1.75 -9.28
C GLU A 57 -7.73 -0.62 -8.45
N ASP A 58 -7.88 0.55 -9.06
CA ASP A 58 -8.60 1.68 -8.46
C ASP A 58 -10.10 1.43 -8.55
N LEU A 59 -10.81 1.61 -7.47
CA LEU A 59 -12.25 1.34 -7.40
C LEU A 59 -13.08 2.63 -7.61
N GLY A 60 -12.65 3.47 -8.53
CA GLY A 60 -13.34 4.73 -8.80
C GLY A 60 -13.13 5.75 -7.69
N SER A 61 -11.95 5.78 -7.10
CA SER A 61 -11.66 6.67 -5.99
C SER A 61 -11.72 8.13 -6.40
N THR A 62 -12.03 8.98 -5.42
CA THR A 62 -12.15 10.42 -5.66
C THR A 62 -10.79 11.04 -6.01
N ASN A 63 -9.74 10.64 -5.31
CA ASN A 63 -8.41 11.25 -5.49
C ASN A 63 -7.45 10.41 -6.32
N GLY A 64 -7.87 9.23 -6.74
CA GLY A 64 -7.06 8.36 -7.57
C GLY A 64 -6.08 7.50 -6.79
N THR A 65 -5.48 6.56 -7.48
CA THR A 65 -4.43 5.67 -6.98
C THR A 65 -3.23 5.84 -7.90
N LEU A 66 -2.05 6.03 -7.32
CA LEU A 66 -0.82 6.23 -8.08
C LEU A 66 0.12 5.04 -7.89
N VAL A 67 0.85 4.70 -8.94
CA VAL A 67 1.96 3.75 -8.84
C VAL A 67 3.19 4.43 -9.41
N ASN A 68 4.22 4.54 -8.60
CA ASN A 68 5.46 5.25 -8.95
C ASN A 68 5.18 6.65 -9.48
N GLY A 69 4.21 7.35 -8.86
CA GLY A 69 3.84 8.71 -9.23
C GLY A 69 2.88 8.84 -10.39
N LYS A 70 2.42 7.75 -10.98
CA LYS A 70 1.52 7.79 -12.14
C LYS A 70 0.15 7.27 -11.77
N PRO A 71 -0.94 7.98 -12.12
CA PRO A 71 -2.28 7.49 -11.85
C PRO A 71 -2.58 6.23 -12.66
N ILE A 72 -3.23 5.27 -12.02
CA ILE A 72 -3.58 4.01 -12.65
C ILE A 72 -5.08 3.73 -12.48
N ALA A 73 -5.66 3.00 -13.41
CA ALA A 73 -6.96 2.37 -13.22
C ALA A 73 -6.76 0.91 -12.82
N LYS A 74 -5.86 0.21 -13.49
CA LYS A 74 -5.46 -1.14 -13.17
C LYS A 74 -3.99 -1.29 -13.52
N HIS A 75 -3.22 -1.91 -12.64
CA HIS A 75 -1.78 -2.00 -12.80
C HIS A 75 -1.27 -3.37 -12.37
N PHE A 76 -0.46 -3.99 -13.22
CA PHE A 76 0.25 -5.21 -12.87
C PHE A 76 1.41 -4.85 -11.95
N LEU A 77 1.35 -5.30 -10.70
CA LEU A 77 2.36 -4.94 -9.70
C LEU A 77 3.67 -5.67 -9.94
N ARG A 78 4.74 -4.92 -9.79
CA ARG A 78 6.12 -5.43 -9.88
C ARG A 78 6.83 -5.15 -8.58
N ASP A 79 7.78 -6.03 -8.26
CA ASP A 79 8.59 -5.87 -7.06
C ASP A 79 9.19 -4.47 -6.99
N GLY A 80 9.02 -3.80 -5.87
CA GLY A 80 9.51 -2.44 -5.65
C GLY A 80 8.55 -1.32 -6.06
N ASP A 81 7.37 -1.65 -6.60
CA ASP A 81 6.40 -0.60 -6.93
C ASP A 81 5.94 0.15 -5.69
N LEU A 82 5.92 1.47 -5.78
CA LEU A 82 5.43 2.35 -4.72
C LEU A 82 4.02 2.81 -5.07
N ILE A 83 3.09 2.49 -4.19
CA ILE A 83 1.67 2.80 -4.36
C ILE A 83 1.30 3.97 -3.46
N ASP A 84 0.64 4.96 -4.03
CA ASP A 84 0.07 6.08 -3.27
C ASP A 84 -1.45 5.98 -3.23
N VAL A 85 -2.01 5.93 -2.02
CA VAL A 85 -3.44 5.94 -1.77
C VAL A 85 -3.72 7.07 -0.78
N GLY A 86 -4.30 8.16 -1.26
CA GLY A 86 -4.43 9.36 -0.48
C GLY A 86 -3.05 9.87 -0.08
N ARG A 87 -2.79 9.98 1.21
CA ARG A 87 -1.46 10.38 1.72
C ARG A 87 -0.65 9.20 2.24
N HIS A 88 -1.13 7.99 1.98
CA HIS A 88 -0.47 6.78 2.45
C HIS A 88 0.36 6.19 1.32
N LYS A 89 1.48 5.61 1.69
CA LYS A 89 2.37 4.93 0.75
C LYS A 89 2.50 3.47 1.13
N LEU A 90 2.40 2.62 0.12
CA LEU A 90 2.56 1.18 0.27
C LEU A 90 3.59 0.71 -0.74
N LEU A 91 4.48 -0.15 -0.30
CA LEU A 91 5.51 -0.70 -1.16
C LEU A 91 5.20 -2.18 -1.41
N TYR A 92 5.24 -2.56 -2.68
CA TYR A 92 4.97 -3.94 -3.07
C TYR A 92 6.28 -4.73 -3.15
N PHE A 93 6.33 -5.85 -2.43
CA PHE A 93 7.47 -6.75 -2.46
C PHE A 93 7.04 -8.15 -2.86
N VAL A 94 7.85 -8.77 -3.69
CA VAL A 94 7.74 -10.19 -3.95
C VAL A 94 8.84 -10.87 -3.14
N ASP A 95 8.43 -11.63 -2.15
CA ASP A 95 9.36 -12.34 -1.28
C ASP A 95 9.42 -13.80 -1.70
N ASP A 96 10.36 -14.12 -2.57
CA ASP A 96 10.67 -15.48 -2.95
C ASP A 96 11.85 -15.96 -2.10
N GLU A 97 11.66 -15.94 -0.78
CA GLU A 97 12.69 -16.33 0.18
C GLU A 97 13.83 -15.33 0.32
N ALA A 98 13.86 -14.29 -0.50
CA ALA A 98 14.87 -13.26 -0.38
C ALA A 98 14.33 -12.12 0.46
N ILE A 99 14.97 -11.87 1.59
CA ILE A 99 14.73 -10.64 2.33
C ILE A 99 15.32 -9.51 1.51
N PRO A 100 14.54 -8.48 1.11
CA PRO A 100 15.12 -7.36 0.38
C PRO A 100 16.29 -6.78 1.17
N PRO A 101 17.39 -6.40 0.51
CA PRO A 101 18.50 -5.77 1.22
C PRO A 101 17.99 -4.61 2.04
N SER A 102 18.33 -4.60 3.33
CA SER A 102 17.83 -3.59 4.26
C SER A 102 18.09 -2.16 3.78
N GLY A 103 19.14 -1.96 2.97
CA GLY A 103 19.44 -0.66 2.39
C GLY A 103 18.40 -0.17 1.39
N ILE A 104 17.82 -1.06 0.58
CA ILE A 104 16.78 -0.71 -0.37
C ILE A 104 15.51 -0.31 0.37
N LEU A 105 15.13 -1.09 1.38
CA LEU A 105 13.96 -0.77 2.19
C LEU A 105 14.13 0.56 2.93
N LYS A 106 15.29 0.79 3.53
CA LYS A 106 15.56 2.04 4.22
C LYS A 106 15.51 3.24 3.27
N LYS A 107 16.03 3.08 2.07
CA LYS A 107 15.99 4.14 1.08
C LYS A 107 14.53 4.43 0.66
N ALA A 108 13.74 3.41 0.40
CA ALA A 108 12.34 3.57 0.02
C ALA A 108 11.55 4.27 1.13
N ILE A 109 11.77 3.89 2.38
CA ILE A 109 11.13 4.53 3.53
C ILE A 109 11.55 5.99 3.63
N ARG A 110 12.85 6.26 3.49
CA ARG A 110 13.38 7.63 3.57
C ARG A 110 12.80 8.52 2.48
N ASP A 111 12.73 8.03 1.25
CA ASP A 111 12.19 8.79 0.13
C ASP A 111 10.70 9.06 0.33
N ALA A 112 9.95 8.07 0.82
CA ALA A 112 8.53 8.21 1.09
C ALA A 112 8.27 9.19 2.25
N VAL A 113 9.04 9.10 3.33
CA VAL A 113 8.90 10.00 4.49
C VAL A 113 9.33 11.42 4.13
N GLY A 114 10.32 11.57 3.26
CA GLY A 114 10.72 12.87 2.76
C GLY A 114 9.59 13.60 2.03
N ASP A 115 8.79 12.87 1.28
CA ASP A 115 7.61 13.43 0.62
C ASP A 115 6.51 13.79 1.60
N LEU A 116 6.46 13.12 2.74
CA LEU A 116 5.49 13.42 3.79
C LEU A 116 5.95 14.56 4.69
N GLY A 117 7.14 15.09 4.47
CA GLY A 117 7.96 16.03 5.24
C GLY A 117 7.30 17.04 6.16
N GLU A 118 6.05 17.02 6.29
CA GLU A 118 5.29 17.87 7.18
C GLU A 118 4.53 17.03 8.19
N LYS A 119 4.37 17.58 9.35
CA LYS A 119 3.61 16.97 10.43
C LYS A 119 2.14 16.92 10.06
N VAL A 120 1.74 15.97 9.29
CA VAL A 120 0.33 15.70 9.09
C VAL A 120 -0.06 14.67 10.13
N GLU A 121 -0.85 15.08 11.10
CA GLU A 121 -1.42 14.13 12.03
C GLU A 121 -2.45 13.31 11.28
N MET A 122 -2.09 12.07 11.02
CA MET A 122 -3.02 11.14 10.42
C MET A 122 -3.37 10.06 11.44
N ALA A 123 -4.63 9.67 11.46
CA ALA A 123 -5.04 8.55 12.28
C ALA A 123 -4.25 7.31 11.88
N LYS A 124 -3.95 6.46 12.84
CA LYS A 124 -3.15 5.26 12.57
C LYS A 124 -3.88 4.31 11.64
N PRO A 125 -3.21 3.82 10.59
CA PRO A 125 -3.77 2.78 9.74
C PRO A 125 -4.03 1.50 10.53
N ILE A 126 -5.02 0.76 10.11
CA ILE A 126 -5.36 -0.54 10.69
C ILE A 126 -5.20 -1.58 9.59
N VAL A 127 -4.38 -2.58 9.85
CA VAL A 127 -4.20 -3.71 8.95
C VAL A 127 -4.85 -4.92 9.58
N ARG A 128 -5.78 -5.53 8.85
CA ARG A 128 -6.47 -6.74 9.31
C ARG A 128 -5.90 -7.94 8.57
N THR A 129 -5.30 -8.83 9.32
CA THR A 129 -4.86 -10.11 8.78
C THR A 129 -5.99 -11.10 8.95
N ARG A 130 -6.65 -11.43 7.86
CA ARG A 130 -7.64 -12.49 7.85
C ARG A 130 -6.99 -13.75 7.32
N ARG A 131 -7.23 -14.82 7.99
CA ARG A 131 -6.75 -16.12 7.54
C ARG A 131 -7.77 -16.79 6.63
#